data_d7c562c6ff05b7188319f74c33785eb0
#
_entry.id   d7c562c6ff05b7188319f74c33785eb0
#
_cell.length_a   1.000
_cell.length_b   1.000
_cell.length_c   1.000
_cell.angle_alpha   90.00
_cell.angle_beta   90.00
_cell.angle_gamma   90.00
#
_symmetry.space_group_name_H-M   'P 1'
#
loop_
_entity.id
_entity.type
_entity.pdbx_description
1 polymer ?
#
loop_
_entity_poly.entity_id
_entity_poly.type
_entity_poly.pdbx_seq_one_letter_code
_entity_poly.pdbx_strand_id
1 'polypeptide(L)'
;MGRFRAILVLSAVIAACQTGVQQPVPTPTPSPSPHTTVADAVLQAGDPPTGLNRCAGSGPIDAYITNLQTSSPTLASRLNDQWQSLRTLGANAAAISLFTSDDSACISELASVSKSKSAAGLVVSFGDEGEADRAWQAGILGFVPPAPGELPPGLNRGTSTGLGLSSWTYDRTPVRLACWHRSVFVALVVLTNLDVPAFKAATAAVDARLN
;
A
#
# COMPACT_ATOMS: atom_id res chain seq x y z
N MET A 1 42.85 72.20 -19.99
CA MET A 1 42.65 72.22 -21.47
C MET A 1 42.88 70.77 -21.95
N GLY A 2 41.88 70.02 -22.17
CA GLY A 2 42.00 68.61 -22.59
C GLY A 2 40.69 68.18 -23.27
N ARG A 3 40.73 68.07 -24.58
CA ARG A 3 39.60 67.69 -25.46
C ARG A 3 39.36 66.19 -25.35
N PHE A 4 38.25 65.77 -24.81
CA PHE A 4 37.80 64.37 -24.92
C PHE A 4 36.98 64.20 -26.21
N ARG A 5 37.50 63.32 -27.09
CA ARG A 5 36.83 62.85 -28.29
C ARG A 5 35.88 61.70 -27.90
N ALA A 6 34.61 61.86 -28.12
CA ALA A 6 33.62 60.78 -28.03
C ALA A 6 33.76 59.82 -29.22
N ILE A 7 33.99 58.56 -28.94
CA ILE A 7 33.93 57.47 -29.91
C ILE A 7 32.55 56.81 -29.79
N LEU A 8 31.75 56.97 -30.85
CA LEU A 8 30.43 56.33 -30.98
C LEU A 8 30.66 54.90 -31.50
N VAL A 9 30.47 53.93 -30.67
CA VAL A 9 30.47 52.49 -31.07
C VAL A 9 29.05 52.08 -31.42
N LEU A 10 28.82 51.86 -32.70
CA LEU A 10 27.56 51.38 -33.26
C LEU A 10 27.52 49.85 -33.11
N SER A 11 26.80 49.34 -32.10
CA SER A 11 26.60 47.92 -31.90
C SER A 11 25.43 47.42 -32.73
N ALA A 12 25.70 46.70 -33.80
CA ALA A 12 24.71 45.97 -34.58
C ALA A 12 24.15 44.80 -33.80
N VAL A 13 22.88 44.84 -33.41
CA VAL A 13 22.16 43.74 -32.81
C VAL A 13 21.70 42.79 -33.91
N ILE A 14 22.36 41.66 -34.06
CA ILE A 14 21.92 40.56 -34.91
C ILE A 14 20.84 39.78 -34.16
N ALA A 15 19.58 39.99 -34.54
CA ALA A 15 18.46 39.17 -34.08
C ALA A 15 18.52 37.82 -34.79
N ALA A 16 19.10 36.83 -34.13
CA ALA A 16 19.01 35.42 -34.55
C ALA A 16 17.63 34.88 -34.14
N CYS A 17 16.72 34.75 -35.14
CA CYS A 17 15.51 33.95 -34.99
C CYS A 17 15.91 32.48 -34.76
N GLN A 18 15.98 32.03 -33.52
CA GLN A 18 16.03 30.61 -33.21
C GLN A 18 14.63 30.04 -33.41
N THR A 19 14.43 29.39 -34.54
CA THR A 19 13.32 28.45 -34.72
C THR A 19 13.57 27.28 -33.78
N GLY A 20 12.98 27.36 -32.59
CA GLY A 20 13.03 26.27 -31.62
C GLY A 20 12.30 25.06 -32.20
N VAL A 21 13.06 24.07 -32.63
CA VAL A 21 12.52 22.73 -32.91
C VAL A 21 12.02 22.22 -31.56
N GLN A 22 10.70 22.25 -31.34
CA GLN A 22 10.08 21.60 -30.20
C GLN A 22 10.40 20.09 -30.31
N GLN A 23 11.29 19.61 -29.47
CA GLN A 23 11.46 18.17 -29.31
C GLN A 23 10.10 17.58 -28.87
N PRO A 24 9.61 16.52 -29.57
CA PRO A 24 8.39 15.87 -29.12
C PRO A 24 8.59 15.42 -27.68
N VAL A 25 7.68 15.84 -26.80
CA VAL A 25 7.62 15.35 -25.43
C VAL A 25 7.44 13.82 -25.51
N PRO A 26 8.33 13.02 -24.90
CA PRO A 26 8.18 11.58 -24.94
C PRO A 26 6.82 11.23 -24.34
N THR A 27 5.95 10.61 -25.15
CA THR A 27 4.69 10.03 -24.69
C THR A 27 5.05 9.02 -23.58
N PRO A 28 4.46 9.11 -22.38
CA PRO A 28 4.75 8.14 -21.35
C PRO A 28 4.40 6.75 -21.88
N THR A 29 5.38 5.87 -21.93
CA THR A 29 5.17 4.47 -22.26
C THR A 29 4.24 3.90 -21.19
N PRO A 30 3.10 3.29 -21.56
CA PRO A 30 2.23 2.67 -20.58
C PRO A 30 3.03 1.65 -19.77
N SER A 31 3.00 1.80 -18.44
CA SER A 31 3.61 0.80 -17.56
C SER A 31 2.93 -0.54 -17.81
N PRO A 32 3.67 -1.65 -17.94
CA PRO A 32 3.05 -2.96 -18.13
C PRO A 32 2.07 -3.20 -16.98
N SER A 33 0.82 -3.53 -17.31
CA SER A 33 -0.18 -3.92 -16.30
C SER A 33 0.36 -5.14 -15.54
N PRO A 34 0.33 -5.13 -14.21
CA PRO A 34 0.78 -6.28 -13.44
C PRO A 34 -0.08 -7.49 -13.81
N HIS A 35 0.57 -8.63 -14.04
CA HIS A 35 -0.11 -9.89 -14.37
C HIS A 35 -0.85 -10.49 -13.17
N THR A 36 -0.55 -10.02 -11.95
CA THR A 36 -1.13 -10.52 -10.69
C THR A 36 -2.38 -9.75 -10.33
N THR A 37 -3.46 -10.46 -9.99
CA THR A 37 -4.68 -9.86 -9.45
C THR A 37 -4.55 -9.69 -7.92
N VAL A 38 -5.30 -8.75 -7.34
CA VAL A 38 -5.36 -8.58 -5.87
C VAL A 38 -5.81 -9.85 -5.15
N ALA A 39 -6.67 -10.65 -5.80
CA ALA A 39 -7.17 -11.92 -5.24
C ALA A 39 -6.08 -13.00 -5.19
N ASP A 40 -5.16 -13.01 -6.15
CA ASP A 40 -4.03 -13.94 -6.19
C ASP A 40 -2.90 -13.47 -5.26
N ALA A 41 -2.74 -12.16 -5.10
CA ALA A 41 -1.67 -11.57 -4.30
C ALA A 41 -1.92 -11.62 -2.79
N VAL A 42 -3.17 -11.49 -2.34
CA VAL A 42 -3.52 -11.53 -0.91
C VAL A 42 -3.15 -12.89 -0.28
N LEU A 43 -3.08 -12.97 1.04
CA LEU A 43 -2.78 -14.23 1.76
C LEU A 43 -3.61 -15.41 1.22
N GLN A 44 -2.93 -16.49 0.85
CA GLN A 44 -3.52 -17.73 0.33
C GLN A 44 -3.52 -18.84 1.37
N ALA A 45 -4.29 -19.89 1.12
CA ALA A 45 -4.24 -21.10 1.92
C ALA A 45 -2.80 -21.68 1.86
N GLY A 46 -2.20 -21.88 3.03
CA GLY A 46 -0.81 -22.35 3.15
C GLY A 46 0.22 -21.26 3.47
N ASP A 47 -0.08 -19.97 3.26
CA ASP A 47 0.80 -18.89 3.72
C ASP A 47 0.79 -18.75 5.26
N PRO A 48 -0.37 -18.78 5.94
CA PRO A 48 -0.42 -18.85 7.39
C PRO A 48 -0.01 -20.23 7.91
N PRO A 49 0.40 -20.33 9.18
CA PRO A 49 0.69 -21.61 9.80
C PRO A 49 -0.48 -22.59 9.73
N THR A 50 -0.17 -23.89 9.76
CA THR A 50 -1.18 -24.95 9.83
C THR A 50 -2.11 -24.77 11.04
N GLY A 51 -3.37 -25.19 10.89
CA GLY A 51 -4.40 -25.05 11.94
C GLY A 51 -5.14 -23.73 11.94
N LEU A 52 -4.95 -22.89 10.92
CA LEU A 52 -5.81 -21.75 10.64
C LEU A 52 -6.71 -22.07 9.44
N ASN A 53 -8.02 -21.83 9.60
CA ASN A 53 -9.03 -21.99 8.57
C ASN A 53 -9.32 -20.64 7.91
N ARG A 54 -9.52 -20.66 6.60
CA ARG A 54 -9.93 -19.46 5.87
C ARG A 54 -11.37 -19.12 6.22
N CYS A 55 -11.60 -17.89 6.66
CA CYS A 55 -12.94 -17.38 6.92
C CYS A 55 -13.79 -17.31 5.67
N ALA A 56 -15.05 -17.72 5.78
CA ALA A 56 -16.04 -17.52 4.74
C ALA A 56 -16.18 -16.03 4.43
N GLY A 57 -16.33 -15.69 3.14
CA GLY A 57 -16.41 -14.30 2.69
C GLY A 57 -15.07 -13.64 2.36
N SER A 58 -13.92 -14.27 2.70
CA SER A 58 -12.62 -13.80 2.19
C SER A 58 -12.61 -13.75 0.66
N GLY A 59 -12.25 -12.60 0.07
CA GLY A 59 -12.28 -12.39 -1.37
C GLY A 59 -12.28 -10.89 -1.74
N PRO A 60 -12.90 -10.50 -2.85
CA PRO A 60 -13.03 -9.09 -3.22
C PRO A 60 -13.66 -8.26 -2.09
N ILE A 61 -13.14 -7.05 -1.86
CA ILE A 61 -13.52 -6.22 -0.71
C ILE A 61 -15.01 -5.85 -0.71
N ASP A 62 -15.60 -5.59 -1.88
CA ASP A 62 -17.02 -5.25 -1.98
C ASP A 62 -17.92 -6.42 -1.56
N ALA A 63 -17.56 -7.65 -1.95
CA ALA A 63 -18.27 -8.85 -1.52
C ALA A 63 -18.11 -9.09 -0.01
N TYR A 64 -16.90 -8.85 0.52
CA TYR A 64 -16.63 -8.96 1.95
C TYR A 64 -17.48 -7.97 2.77
N ILE A 65 -17.53 -6.70 2.36
CA ILE A 65 -18.37 -5.66 2.98
C ILE A 65 -19.84 -6.07 2.96
N THR A 66 -20.34 -6.56 1.82
CA THR A 66 -21.72 -7.02 1.69
C THR A 66 -22.05 -8.16 2.67
N ASN A 67 -21.14 -9.13 2.83
CA ASN A 67 -21.32 -10.23 3.78
C ASN A 67 -21.35 -9.74 5.24
N LEU A 68 -20.53 -8.71 5.56
CA LEU A 68 -20.52 -8.12 6.89
C LEU A 68 -21.79 -7.34 7.22
N GLN A 69 -22.53 -6.83 6.25
CA GLN A 69 -23.75 -6.03 6.51
C GLN A 69 -24.79 -6.80 7.34
N THR A 70 -24.86 -8.11 7.16
CA THR A 70 -25.79 -8.96 7.92
C THR A 70 -25.28 -9.29 9.33
N SER A 71 -23.97 -9.52 9.49
CA SER A 71 -23.37 -10.03 10.72
C SER A 71 -22.79 -8.93 11.61
N SER A 72 -22.33 -7.83 11.04
CA SER A 72 -21.71 -6.70 11.74
C SER A 72 -21.88 -5.39 10.95
N PRO A 73 -23.09 -4.77 10.94
CA PRO A 73 -23.39 -3.57 10.13
C PRO A 73 -22.45 -2.40 10.41
N THR A 74 -22.08 -2.18 11.66
CA THR A 74 -21.16 -1.10 12.07
C THR A 74 -19.76 -1.30 11.48
N LEU A 75 -19.25 -2.53 11.48
CA LEU A 75 -17.97 -2.85 10.89
C LEU A 75 -18.02 -2.73 9.37
N ALA A 76 -19.11 -3.20 8.75
CA ALA A 76 -19.35 -3.07 7.32
C ALA A 76 -19.34 -1.60 6.88
N SER A 77 -20.06 -0.72 7.59
CA SER A 77 -20.08 0.72 7.30
C SER A 77 -18.68 1.33 7.39
N ARG A 78 -17.97 1.09 8.50
CA ARG A 78 -16.61 1.63 8.69
C ARG A 78 -15.64 1.14 7.60
N LEU A 79 -15.68 -0.14 7.24
CA LEU A 79 -14.83 -0.68 6.19
C LEU A 79 -15.19 -0.12 4.82
N ASN A 80 -16.49 0.07 4.55
CA ASN A 80 -16.94 0.73 3.32
C ASN A 80 -16.43 2.17 3.23
N ASP A 81 -16.53 2.96 4.29
CA ASP A 81 -16.04 4.35 4.29
C ASP A 81 -14.53 4.42 4.02
N GLN A 82 -13.76 3.50 4.61
CA GLN A 82 -12.32 3.39 4.34
C GLN A 82 -12.04 2.94 2.90
N TRP A 83 -12.82 2.00 2.36
CA TRP A 83 -12.70 1.57 0.96
C TRP A 83 -13.03 2.72 0.00
N GLN A 84 -14.10 3.48 0.25
CA GLN A 84 -14.41 4.65 -0.57
C GLN A 84 -13.30 5.71 -0.50
N SER A 85 -12.68 5.91 0.66
CA SER A 85 -11.53 6.81 0.79
C SER A 85 -10.35 6.35 -0.08
N LEU A 86 -10.04 5.05 -0.11
CA LEU A 86 -9.01 4.51 -1.00
C LEU A 86 -9.36 4.66 -2.48
N ARG A 87 -10.62 4.50 -2.85
CA ARG A 87 -11.09 4.75 -4.22
C ARG A 87 -10.90 6.19 -4.65
N THR A 88 -11.08 7.17 -3.76
CA THR A 88 -10.79 8.58 -4.08
C THR A 88 -9.30 8.85 -4.29
N LEU A 89 -8.42 7.96 -3.82
CA LEU A 89 -6.97 8.00 -4.04
C LEU A 89 -6.52 7.21 -5.28
N GLY A 90 -7.46 6.62 -6.03
CA GLY A 90 -7.19 5.89 -7.26
C GLY A 90 -7.26 4.36 -7.13
N ALA A 91 -7.69 3.81 -5.99
CA ALA A 91 -7.84 2.37 -5.84
C ALA A 91 -8.89 1.83 -6.82
N ASN A 92 -8.53 0.79 -7.57
CA ASN A 92 -9.40 0.17 -8.57
C ASN A 92 -9.87 -1.23 -8.17
N ALA A 93 -9.10 -1.98 -7.39
CA ALA A 93 -9.51 -3.27 -6.83
C ALA A 93 -8.85 -3.51 -5.47
N ALA A 94 -9.51 -4.30 -4.62
CA ALA A 94 -8.93 -4.81 -3.39
C ALA A 94 -9.47 -6.20 -3.07
N ALA A 95 -8.64 -7.00 -2.38
CA ALA A 95 -9.04 -8.29 -1.83
C ALA A 95 -8.60 -8.39 -0.38
N ILE A 96 -9.46 -9.00 0.42
CA ILE A 96 -9.20 -9.31 1.83
C ILE A 96 -9.24 -10.82 2.04
N SER A 97 -8.33 -11.33 2.85
CA SER A 97 -8.38 -12.72 3.33
C SER A 97 -8.15 -12.75 4.83
N LEU A 98 -8.89 -13.59 5.49
CA LEU A 98 -8.82 -13.80 6.94
C LEU A 98 -8.76 -15.28 7.23
N PHE A 99 -7.85 -15.66 8.11
CA PHE A 99 -7.64 -17.03 8.60
C PHE A 99 -7.65 -17.01 10.12
N THR A 100 -8.37 -17.94 10.74
CA THR A 100 -8.44 -18.05 12.20
C THR A 100 -8.35 -19.49 12.64
N SER A 101 -7.93 -19.70 13.89
CA SER A 101 -8.01 -21.02 14.55
C SER A 101 -9.40 -21.32 15.11
N ASP A 102 -10.31 -20.35 15.08
CA ASP A 102 -11.67 -20.45 15.58
C ASP A 102 -12.61 -19.68 14.64
N ASP A 103 -13.50 -20.39 13.96
CA ASP A 103 -14.40 -19.83 12.97
C ASP A 103 -15.32 -18.73 13.56
N SER A 104 -15.63 -18.79 14.86
CA SER A 104 -16.37 -17.72 15.54
C SER A 104 -15.64 -16.39 15.61
N ALA A 105 -14.32 -16.41 15.46
CA ALA A 105 -13.48 -15.22 15.46
C ALA A 105 -13.44 -14.49 14.12
N CYS A 106 -13.98 -15.05 13.05
CA CYS A 106 -13.90 -14.47 11.69
C CYS A 106 -14.45 -13.03 11.58
N ILE A 107 -15.41 -12.65 12.40
CA ILE A 107 -15.97 -11.30 12.43
C ILE A 107 -15.23 -10.42 13.46
N SER A 108 -14.89 -11.00 14.61
CA SER A 108 -14.29 -10.26 15.72
C SER A 108 -12.85 -9.82 15.46
N GLU A 109 -12.09 -10.57 14.63
CA GLU A 109 -10.69 -10.26 14.35
C GLU A 109 -10.48 -8.91 13.65
N LEU A 110 -11.43 -8.45 12.85
CA LEU A 110 -11.38 -7.12 12.25
C LEU A 110 -11.86 -6.01 13.20
N ALA A 111 -12.57 -6.36 14.25
CA ALA A 111 -13.14 -5.41 15.20
C ALA A 111 -12.27 -5.20 16.45
N SER A 112 -11.56 -6.24 16.87
CA SER A 112 -10.76 -6.23 18.10
C SER A 112 -9.71 -7.33 18.08
N VAL A 113 -8.63 -7.15 18.84
CA VAL A 113 -7.66 -8.22 19.08
C VAL A 113 -8.30 -9.31 19.93
N SER A 114 -8.45 -10.50 19.36
CA SER A 114 -9.00 -11.66 20.05
C SER A 114 -7.91 -12.50 20.73
N LYS A 115 -8.32 -13.53 21.47
CA LYS A 115 -7.40 -14.54 22.00
C LYS A 115 -7.07 -15.62 20.98
N SER A 116 -7.78 -15.69 19.88
CA SER A 116 -7.58 -16.67 18.81
C SER A 116 -6.32 -16.35 18.02
N LYS A 117 -5.72 -17.37 17.42
CA LYS A 117 -4.68 -17.18 16.42
C LYS A 117 -5.33 -16.76 15.12
N SER A 118 -4.84 -15.68 14.51
CA SER A 118 -5.36 -15.22 13.22
C SER A 118 -4.29 -14.62 12.33
N ALA A 119 -4.56 -14.62 11.02
CA ALA A 119 -3.79 -13.95 9.99
C ALA A 119 -4.76 -13.27 9.03
N ALA A 120 -4.63 -11.97 8.87
CA ALA A 120 -5.40 -11.17 7.92
C ALA A 120 -4.48 -10.57 6.87
N GLY A 121 -4.93 -10.56 5.63
CA GLY A 121 -4.27 -9.89 4.50
C GLY A 121 -5.23 -8.99 3.76
N LEU A 122 -4.75 -7.83 3.33
CA LEU A 122 -5.41 -6.94 2.38
C LEU A 122 -4.40 -6.57 1.31
N VAL A 123 -4.79 -6.65 0.04
CA VAL A 123 -4.05 -6.10 -1.08
C VAL A 123 -4.96 -5.18 -1.87
N VAL A 124 -4.49 -3.98 -2.14
CA VAL A 124 -5.18 -2.95 -2.93
C VAL A 124 -4.35 -2.64 -4.15
N SER A 125 -4.96 -2.57 -5.33
CA SER A 125 -4.32 -2.11 -6.57
C SER A 125 -4.82 -0.72 -6.97
N PHE A 126 -3.93 0.05 -7.59
CA PHE A 126 -4.14 1.42 -8.05
C PHE A 126 -3.88 1.54 -9.55
N GLY A 127 -4.26 2.65 -10.15
CA GLY A 127 -4.04 2.90 -11.58
C GLY A 127 -2.57 3.09 -11.93
N ASP A 128 -1.79 3.68 -11.02
CA ASP A 128 -0.34 3.88 -11.17
C ASP A 128 0.39 3.84 -9.81
N GLU A 129 1.74 3.83 -9.89
CA GLU A 129 2.61 3.78 -8.71
C GLU A 129 2.50 5.04 -7.82
N GLY A 130 2.25 6.22 -8.42
CA GLY A 130 2.10 7.47 -7.69
C GLY A 130 0.82 7.50 -6.86
N GLU A 131 -0.27 6.92 -7.37
CA GLU A 131 -1.52 6.74 -6.62
C GLU A 131 -1.33 5.78 -5.45
N ALA A 132 -0.66 4.65 -5.68
CA ALA A 132 -0.33 3.67 -4.65
C ALA A 132 0.55 4.28 -3.55
N ASP A 133 1.57 5.07 -3.90
CA ASP A 133 2.44 5.75 -2.94
C ASP A 133 1.66 6.77 -2.09
N ARG A 134 0.81 7.60 -2.72
CA ARG A 134 -0.07 8.55 -2.01
C ARG A 134 -1.00 7.84 -1.03
N ALA A 135 -1.61 6.73 -1.45
CA ALA A 135 -2.50 5.95 -0.60
C ALA A 135 -1.74 5.31 0.58
N TRP A 136 -0.53 4.76 0.34
CA TRP A 136 0.32 4.23 1.38
C TRP A 136 0.70 5.31 2.41
N GLN A 137 1.06 6.51 1.94
CA GLN A 137 1.39 7.64 2.83
C GLN A 137 0.18 8.13 3.63
N ALA A 138 -1.01 8.14 3.05
CA ALA A 138 -2.24 8.50 3.73
C ALA A 138 -2.69 7.45 4.77
N GLY A 139 -2.24 6.22 4.60
CA GLY A 139 -2.59 5.08 5.46
C GLY A 139 -3.68 4.18 4.88
N ILE A 140 -3.54 2.89 5.13
CA ILE A 140 -4.46 1.85 4.67
C ILE A 140 -5.28 1.36 5.86
N LEU A 141 -6.60 1.40 5.75
CA LEU A 141 -7.54 1.02 6.82
C LEU A 141 -7.23 1.69 8.17
N GLY A 142 -6.73 2.92 8.17
CA GLY A 142 -6.33 3.66 9.38
C GLY A 142 -4.91 3.36 9.86
N PHE A 143 -4.19 2.46 9.22
CA PHE A 143 -2.78 2.17 9.51
C PHE A 143 -1.88 3.15 8.75
N VAL A 144 -1.56 4.27 9.39
CA VAL A 144 -0.70 5.33 8.83
C VAL A 144 0.77 4.99 9.07
N PRO A 145 1.65 5.18 8.07
CA PRO A 145 3.08 5.03 8.28
C PRO A 145 3.59 5.95 9.40
N PRO A 146 4.39 5.46 10.33
CA PRO A 146 4.94 6.29 11.40
C PRO A 146 5.84 7.39 10.83
N ALA A 147 5.91 8.55 11.49
CA ALA A 147 6.79 9.62 11.09
C ALA A 147 8.28 9.19 11.18
N PRO A 148 9.13 9.66 10.25
CA PRO A 148 10.57 9.43 10.37
C PRO A 148 11.11 10.00 11.69
N GLY A 149 11.84 9.19 12.46
CA GLY A 149 12.44 9.60 13.74
C GLY A 149 11.61 9.28 14.99
N GLU A 150 10.34 8.93 14.86
CA GLU A 150 9.50 8.49 15.97
C GLU A 150 9.16 7.00 15.83
N LEU A 151 10.14 6.15 16.13
CA LEU A 151 9.96 4.70 16.07
C LEU A 151 9.83 4.12 17.47
N PRO A 152 8.60 3.92 18.00
CA PRO A 152 8.41 3.23 19.25
C PRO A 152 8.97 1.81 19.18
N PRO A 153 9.31 1.20 20.32
CA PRO A 153 9.85 -0.16 20.37
C PRO A 153 8.94 -1.16 19.66
N GLY A 154 9.53 -2.00 18.80
CA GLY A 154 8.83 -2.99 17.97
C GLY A 154 8.40 -2.47 16.60
N LEU A 155 8.61 -1.17 16.31
CA LEU A 155 8.29 -0.59 15.02
C LEU A 155 9.57 -0.45 14.19
N ASN A 156 9.53 -0.90 12.93
CA ASN A 156 10.58 -0.72 11.93
C ASN A 156 10.00 -0.04 10.70
N ARG A 157 10.82 0.72 9.96
CA ARG A 157 10.43 1.42 8.74
C ARG A 157 11.50 1.32 7.66
N GLY A 158 11.08 1.34 6.40
CA GLY A 158 11.97 1.34 5.26
C GLY A 158 12.74 0.04 5.12
N THR A 159 13.98 0.10 4.66
CA THR A 159 14.80 -1.10 4.37
C THR A 159 14.99 -2.06 5.54
N SER A 160 14.89 -1.58 6.77
CA SER A 160 15.00 -2.43 7.96
C SER A 160 13.87 -3.46 8.11
N THR A 161 12.75 -3.26 7.40
CA THR A 161 11.63 -4.21 7.38
C THR A 161 11.87 -5.45 6.50
N GLY A 162 12.78 -5.34 5.52
CA GLY A 162 12.98 -6.31 4.44
C GLY A 162 11.95 -6.21 3.30
N LEU A 163 11.00 -5.26 3.36
CA LEU A 163 9.89 -5.07 2.40
C LEU A 163 10.07 -3.84 1.49
N GLY A 164 11.24 -3.20 1.52
CA GLY A 164 11.56 -2.02 0.70
C GLY A 164 11.44 -0.69 1.43
N LEU A 165 11.66 0.42 0.70
CA LEU A 165 11.69 1.76 1.29
C LEU A 165 10.31 2.23 1.79
N SER A 166 9.28 1.99 0.99
CA SER A 166 7.89 2.34 1.32
C SER A 166 7.23 1.22 2.12
N SER A 167 7.74 0.97 3.34
CA SER A 167 7.24 -0.10 4.21
C SER A 167 7.41 0.26 5.69
N TRP A 168 6.59 -0.34 6.52
CA TRP A 168 6.77 -0.34 7.96
C TRP A 168 6.18 -1.62 8.57
N THR A 169 6.73 -2.05 9.69
CA THR A 169 6.28 -3.21 10.44
C THR A 169 6.16 -2.88 11.92
N TYR A 170 5.21 -3.51 12.57
CA TYR A 170 5.08 -3.52 14.02
C TYR A 170 5.14 -4.96 14.52
N ASP A 171 6.09 -5.26 15.39
CA ASP A 171 6.34 -6.60 15.93
C ASP A 171 6.29 -6.58 17.46
N ARG A 172 5.11 -6.78 18.01
CA ARG A 172 4.89 -6.99 19.44
C ARG A 172 3.71 -7.92 19.67
N THR A 173 3.90 -8.84 20.59
CA THR A 173 2.78 -9.68 21.09
C THR A 173 1.70 -8.81 21.71
N PRO A 174 0.40 -9.04 21.43
CA PRO A 174 -0.12 -10.16 20.62
C PRO A 174 -0.20 -9.87 19.10
N VAL A 175 0.09 -8.66 18.64
CA VAL A 175 -0.14 -8.24 17.24
C VAL A 175 1.17 -8.01 16.51
N ARG A 176 1.27 -8.53 15.29
CA ARG A 176 2.30 -8.19 14.32
C ARG A 176 1.64 -7.65 13.06
N LEU A 177 2.23 -6.60 12.50
CA LEU A 177 1.66 -5.92 11.34
C LEU A 177 2.78 -5.52 10.37
N ALA A 178 2.51 -5.67 9.09
CA ALA A 178 3.32 -5.14 8.00
C ALA A 178 2.43 -4.39 7.02
N CYS A 179 2.83 -3.18 6.64
CA CYS A 179 2.20 -2.41 5.56
C CYS A 179 3.29 -1.91 4.62
N TRP A 180 3.12 -2.18 3.32
CA TRP A 180 4.12 -1.76 2.32
C TRP A 180 3.48 -1.47 0.97
N HIS A 181 4.18 -0.67 0.20
CA HIS A 181 3.87 -0.32 -1.19
C HIS A 181 4.85 -1.04 -2.12
N ARG A 182 4.32 -1.64 -3.19
CA ARG A 182 5.09 -2.29 -4.25
C ARG A 182 4.45 -2.04 -5.61
N SER A 183 5.12 -1.29 -6.50
CA SER A 183 4.58 -0.94 -7.81
C SER A 183 3.19 -0.28 -7.67
N VAL A 184 2.16 -0.83 -8.29
CA VAL A 184 0.77 -0.33 -8.20
C VAL A 184 -0.01 -0.92 -7.02
N PHE A 185 0.64 -1.67 -6.13
CA PHE A 185 -0.03 -2.32 -5.01
C PHE A 185 0.34 -1.72 -3.67
N VAL A 186 -0.61 -1.70 -2.76
CA VAL A 186 -0.36 -1.55 -1.32
C VAL A 186 -0.88 -2.78 -0.61
N ALA A 187 -0.04 -3.35 0.25
CA ALA A 187 -0.37 -4.54 1.01
C ALA A 187 -0.33 -4.27 2.52
N LEU A 188 -1.23 -4.94 3.23
CA LEU A 188 -1.31 -4.98 4.68
C LEU A 188 -1.45 -6.44 5.13
N VAL A 189 -0.57 -6.87 6.03
CA VAL A 189 -0.66 -8.17 6.69
C VAL A 189 -0.67 -7.96 8.20
N VAL A 190 -1.64 -8.57 8.87
CA VAL A 190 -1.79 -8.53 10.34
C VAL A 190 -1.86 -9.93 10.88
N LEU A 191 -1.03 -10.26 11.85
CA LEU A 191 -1.07 -11.52 12.57
C LEU A 191 -1.34 -11.27 14.05
N THR A 192 -2.23 -12.10 14.62
CA THR A 192 -2.58 -12.06 16.04
C THR A 192 -2.23 -13.38 16.70
N ASN A 193 -1.55 -13.35 17.85
CA ASN A 193 -1.14 -14.53 18.63
C ASN A 193 -0.31 -15.58 17.84
N LEU A 194 0.40 -15.12 16.81
CA LEU A 194 1.33 -15.92 16.01
C LEU A 194 2.77 -15.43 16.24
N ASP A 195 3.74 -16.29 15.98
CA ASP A 195 5.16 -16.01 16.20
C ASP A 195 5.81 -15.19 15.07
N VAL A 196 7.06 -14.79 15.27
CA VAL A 196 7.85 -14.03 14.31
C VAL A 196 8.14 -14.81 13.02
N PRO A 197 8.49 -16.12 13.07
CA PRO A 197 8.63 -16.91 11.85
C PRO A 197 7.39 -16.93 10.98
N ALA A 198 6.20 -17.13 11.56
CA ALA A 198 4.92 -17.09 10.84
C ALA A 198 4.68 -15.73 10.19
N PHE A 199 4.98 -14.64 10.91
CA PHE A 199 4.85 -13.29 10.38
C PHE A 199 5.76 -13.05 9.19
N LYS A 200 7.03 -13.43 9.27
CA LYS A 200 7.98 -13.31 8.17
C LYS A 200 7.58 -14.15 6.95
N ALA A 201 7.11 -15.38 7.17
CA ALA A 201 6.66 -16.25 6.09
C ALA A 201 5.44 -15.66 5.37
N ALA A 202 4.43 -15.22 6.10
CA ALA A 202 3.21 -14.65 5.55
C ALA A 202 3.49 -13.36 4.74
N THR A 203 4.31 -12.45 5.28
CA THR A 203 4.68 -11.21 4.58
C THR A 203 5.51 -11.48 3.33
N ALA A 204 6.48 -12.39 3.39
CA ALA A 204 7.31 -12.76 2.24
C ALA A 204 6.49 -13.42 1.13
N ALA A 205 5.49 -14.24 1.49
CA ALA A 205 4.61 -14.91 0.52
C ALA A 205 3.75 -13.89 -0.25
N VAL A 206 3.20 -12.88 0.43
CA VAL A 206 2.45 -11.80 -0.21
C VAL A 206 3.38 -10.93 -1.05
N ASP A 207 4.54 -10.50 -0.53
CA ASP A 207 5.49 -9.63 -1.24
C ASP A 207 6.00 -10.28 -2.53
N ALA A 208 6.27 -11.59 -2.53
CA ALA A 208 6.71 -12.32 -3.70
C ALA A 208 5.70 -12.33 -4.86
N ARG A 209 4.39 -12.16 -4.57
CA ARG A 209 3.33 -12.11 -5.58
C ARG A 209 3.06 -10.71 -6.13
N LEU A 210 3.60 -9.68 -5.49
CA LEU A 210 3.44 -8.28 -5.91
C LEU A 210 4.54 -7.80 -6.88
N ASN A 211 5.51 -8.65 -7.20
CA ASN A 211 6.63 -8.37 -8.10
C ASN A 211 6.31 -8.69 -9.57
#